data_dfb4fffcd3cf65ea6c70cce905da7d45
#
_entry.id   dfb4fffcd3cf65ea6c70cce905da7d45
#
_cell.length_a   1.000
_cell.length_b   1.000
_cell.length_c   1.000
_cell.angle_alpha   90.00
_cell.angle_beta   90.00
_cell.angle_gamma   90.00
#
_symmetry.space_group_name_H-M   'P 1'
#
loop_
_entity.id
_entity.type
_entity.pdbx_description
1 polymer ?
#
loop_
_entity_poly.entity_id
_entity_poly.type
_entity_poly.pdbx_seq_one_letter_code
_entity_poly.pdbx_strand_id
1 'polypeptide(L)'
;PHDVGGYFDFSPGDEAQRVRSDITRALLALRIHVEMAHHEVAVGQHEIDFRYEQALHAADNCVTFKYTVKGIAAKHGLIATFMPKPVFGINGSGMHVHQSLMDTKTGATRMYDPSGMFNLSAPARQFVAGQLVHARALAAVVAPTVNSYKRLTPGYEAPVYICWAQRNRSALVRVPRHSPGRESNTRVELRFPDPSCNPYL
;
A
#
# COMPACT_ATOMS: atom_id res chain seq x y z
N PRO A 1 0.36 21.88 -6.02
CA PRO A 1 -0.67 20.95 -6.48
C PRO A 1 -1.79 21.70 -7.20
N HIS A 2 -2.31 21.13 -8.26
CA HIS A 2 -3.43 21.67 -9.05
C HIS A 2 -4.78 21.19 -8.49
N ASP A 3 -4.77 20.28 -7.53
CA ASP A 3 -5.90 19.57 -6.99
C ASP A 3 -5.89 19.71 -5.45
N VAL A 4 -6.98 20.23 -4.91
CA VAL A 4 -7.20 20.49 -3.48
C VAL A 4 -8.25 19.55 -2.85
N GLY A 5 -8.58 18.45 -3.53
CA GLY A 5 -9.47 17.43 -3.02
C GLY A 5 -8.96 16.81 -1.72
N GLY A 6 -9.82 16.07 -1.03
CA GLY A 6 -9.52 15.33 0.18
C GLY A 6 -9.77 13.83 0.04
N TYR A 7 -9.56 13.10 1.13
CA TYR A 7 -9.69 11.64 1.19
C TYR A 7 -11.08 11.18 0.73
N PHE A 8 -11.10 10.34 -0.32
CA PHE A 8 -12.32 9.87 -0.98
C PHE A 8 -13.26 10.97 -1.50
N ASP A 9 -12.71 12.13 -1.88
CA ASP A 9 -13.51 13.18 -2.48
C ASP A 9 -14.05 12.78 -3.86
N PHE A 10 -15.32 13.07 -4.09
CA PHE A 10 -16.05 12.85 -5.34
C PHE A 10 -16.48 14.17 -5.99
N SER A 11 -15.73 15.24 -5.77
CA SER A 11 -16.05 16.53 -6.35
C SER A 11 -16.10 16.47 -7.88
N PRO A 12 -17.14 17.00 -8.53
CA PRO A 12 -17.20 17.12 -9.98
C PRO A 12 -16.07 17.95 -10.59
N GLY A 13 -15.43 18.80 -9.80
CA GLY A 13 -14.29 19.63 -10.19
C GLY A 13 -12.93 18.95 -10.03
N ASP A 14 -12.89 17.65 -9.67
CA ASP A 14 -11.64 16.90 -9.56
C ASP A 14 -11.03 16.62 -10.95
N GLU A 15 -10.17 17.52 -11.40
CA GLU A 15 -9.42 17.37 -12.67
C GLU A 15 -8.56 16.12 -12.68
N ALA A 16 -8.07 15.69 -11.53
CA ALA A 16 -7.24 14.50 -11.40
C ALA A 16 -8.04 13.19 -11.56
N GLN A 17 -9.37 13.22 -11.43
CA GLN A 17 -10.22 12.06 -11.72
C GLN A 17 -10.02 11.56 -13.15
N ARG A 18 -9.88 12.47 -14.12
CA ARG A 18 -9.61 12.11 -15.53
C ARG A 18 -8.26 11.40 -15.63
N VAL A 19 -7.23 11.93 -14.98
CA VAL A 19 -5.89 11.34 -14.97
C VAL A 19 -5.91 9.95 -14.32
N ARG A 20 -6.56 9.79 -13.16
CA ARG A 20 -6.73 8.48 -12.50
C ARG A 20 -7.46 7.48 -13.40
N SER A 21 -8.50 7.92 -14.10
CA SER A 21 -9.25 7.06 -15.04
C SER A 21 -8.39 6.61 -16.21
N ASP A 22 -7.56 7.49 -16.76
CA ASP A 22 -6.64 7.13 -17.85
C ASP A 22 -5.54 6.18 -17.38
N ILE A 23 -4.99 6.40 -16.18
CA ILE A 23 -4.05 5.49 -15.54
C ILE A 23 -4.69 4.11 -15.35
N THR A 24 -5.90 4.06 -14.78
CA THR A 24 -6.62 2.80 -14.54
C THR A 24 -6.85 2.03 -15.85
N ARG A 25 -7.28 2.71 -16.92
CA ARG A 25 -7.45 2.08 -18.23
C ARG A 25 -6.15 1.52 -18.80
N ALA A 26 -5.06 2.27 -18.66
CA ALA A 26 -3.74 1.82 -19.10
C ALA A 26 -3.25 0.60 -18.31
N LEU A 27 -3.44 0.58 -16.99
CA LEU A 27 -3.09 -0.55 -16.13
C LEU A 27 -3.90 -1.80 -16.49
N LEU A 28 -5.20 -1.66 -16.69
CA LEU A 28 -6.07 -2.77 -17.12
C LEU A 28 -5.65 -3.32 -18.49
N ALA A 29 -5.26 -2.46 -19.43
CA ALA A 29 -4.73 -2.89 -20.74
C ALA A 29 -3.39 -3.66 -20.59
N LEU A 30 -2.60 -3.36 -19.56
CA LEU A 30 -1.39 -4.08 -19.19
C LEU A 30 -1.67 -5.32 -18.29
N ARG A 31 -2.96 -5.69 -18.11
CA ARG A 31 -3.44 -6.80 -17.29
C ARG A 31 -3.15 -6.63 -15.79
N ILE A 32 -2.92 -5.41 -15.32
CA ILE A 32 -2.84 -5.07 -13.89
C ILE A 32 -4.26 -4.71 -13.44
N HIS A 33 -4.87 -5.59 -12.63
CA HIS A 33 -6.24 -5.42 -12.16
C HIS A 33 -6.30 -4.38 -11.05
N VAL A 34 -6.83 -3.20 -11.35
CA VAL A 34 -7.10 -2.14 -10.37
C VAL A 34 -8.36 -2.50 -9.59
N GLU A 35 -8.28 -2.48 -8.26
CA GLU A 35 -9.41 -2.71 -7.36
C GLU A 35 -10.06 -1.39 -6.92
N MET A 36 -9.24 -0.36 -6.69
CA MET A 36 -9.72 0.95 -6.25
C MET A 36 -8.79 2.07 -6.72
N ALA A 37 -9.34 3.23 -6.96
CA ALA A 37 -8.60 4.47 -7.24
C ALA A 37 -9.35 5.66 -6.64
N HIS A 38 -8.70 6.43 -5.79
CA HIS A 38 -9.32 7.55 -5.09
C HIS A 38 -8.34 8.69 -4.83
N HIS A 39 -8.87 9.86 -4.46
CA HIS A 39 -8.08 10.96 -3.90
C HIS A 39 -7.63 10.60 -2.49
N GLU A 40 -6.38 10.83 -2.15
CA GLU A 40 -5.80 10.62 -0.84
C GLU A 40 -5.91 11.87 0.04
N VAL A 41 -5.34 11.83 1.27
CA VAL A 41 -5.49 12.88 2.27
C VAL A 41 -4.84 14.19 1.85
N ALA A 42 -3.63 14.14 1.30
CA ALA A 42 -2.90 15.34 0.93
C ALA A 42 -3.36 15.91 -0.42
N VAL A 43 -3.26 17.21 -0.57
CA VAL A 43 -3.55 17.90 -1.84
C VAL A 43 -2.70 17.33 -2.98
N GLY A 44 -3.35 16.99 -4.09
CA GLY A 44 -2.72 16.38 -5.25
C GLY A 44 -2.17 14.97 -5.01
N GLN A 45 -2.63 14.28 -3.96
CA GLN A 45 -2.24 12.92 -3.64
C GLN A 45 -3.34 11.92 -4.04
N HIS A 46 -2.94 10.86 -4.71
CA HIS A 46 -3.85 9.83 -5.21
C HIS A 46 -3.36 8.45 -4.85
N GLU A 47 -4.29 7.54 -4.60
CA GLU A 47 -4.03 6.13 -4.35
C GLU A 47 -4.70 5.27 -5.41
N ILE A 48 -3.99 4.25 -5.86
CA ILE A 48 -4.50 3.24 -6.76
C ILE A 48 -4.08 1.88 -6.21
N ASP A 49 -5.06 1.08 -5.83
CA ASP A 49 -4.87 -0.28 -5.35
C ASP A 49 -5.05 -1.26 -6.48
N PHE A 50 -4.18 -2.23 -6.57
CA PHE A 50 -4.32 -3.33 -7.52
C PHE A 50 -4.36 -4.68 -6.82
N ARG A 51 -4.99 -5.63 -7.48
CA ARG A 51 -5.23 -6.96 -6.96
C ARG A 51 -3.93 -7.65 -6.58
N TYR A 52 -3.98 -8.43 -5.50
CA TYR A 52 -2.86 -9.25 -5.06
C TYR A 52 -2.45 -10.28 -6.13
N GLU A 53 -1.17 -10.58 -6.17
CA GLU A 53 -0.55 -11.58 -7.02
C GLU A 53 0.53 -12.32 -6.24
N GLN A 54 1.18 -13.29 -6.86
CA GLN A 54 2.41 -13.86 -6.33
C GLN A 54 3.47 -12.76 -6.18
N ALA A 55 4.33 -12.89 -5.17
CA ALA A 55 5.27 -11.83 -4.77
C ALA A 55 6.09 -11.26 -5.93
N LEU A 56 6.63 -12.11 -6.81
CA LEU A 56 7.41 -11.67 -7.97
C LEU A 56 6.56 -10.88 -8.97
N HIS A 57 5.37 -11.38 -9.30
CA HIS A 57 4.44 -10.69 -10.19
C HIS A 57 3.93 -9.37 -9.59
N ALA A 58 3.72 -9.32 -8.26
CA ALA A 58 3.37 -8.08 -7.58
C ALA A 58 4.50 -7.04 -7.66
N ALA A 59 5.76 -7.46 -7.58
CA ALA A 59 6.91 -6.59 -7.78
C ALA A 59 6.99 -6.06 -9.22
N ASP A 60 6.80 -6.92 -10.22
CA ASP A 60 6.72 -6.52 -11.64
C ASP A 60 5.59 -5.51 -11.88
N ASN A 61 4.41 -5.77 -11.30
CA ASN A 61 3.26 -4.87 -11.37
C ASN A 61 3.57 -3.51 -10.72
N CYS A 62 4.27 -3.49 -9.60
CA CYS A 62 4.67 -2.26 -8.91
C CYS A 62 5.61 -1.40 -9.77
N VAL A 63 6.58 -1.99 -10.44
CA VAL A 63 7.49 -1.27 -11.36
C VAL A 63 6.72 -0.75 -12.56
N THR A 64 5.90 -1.60 -13.19
CA THR A 64 5.08 -1.24 -14.34
C THR A 64 4.07 -0.14 -13.99
N PHE A 65 3.45 -0.21 -12.81
CA PHE A 65 2.57 0.81 -12.26
C PHE A 65 3.25 2.17 -12.20
N LYS A 66 4.42 2.26 -11.56
CA LYS A 66 5.15 3.53 -11.42
C LYS A 66 5.50 4.15 -12.78
N TYR A 67 5.91 3.33 -13.73
CA TYR A 67 6.22 3.76 -15.09
C TYR A 67 4.98 4.28 -15.81
N THR A 68 3.89 3.53 -15.76
CA THR A 68 2.61 3.87 -16.38
C THR A 68 2.04 5.18 -15.83
N VAL A 69 2.03 5.34 -14.51
CA VAL A 69 1.55 6.56 -13.84
C VAL A 69 2.33 7.79 -14.31
N LYS A 70 3.66 7.70 -14.34
CA LYS A 70 4.50 8.82 -14.82
C LYS A 70 4.24 9.14 -16.29
N GLY A 71 4.11 8.12 -17.14
CA GLY A 71 3.84 8.31 -18.56
C GLY A 71 2.48 8.94 -18.85
N ILE A 72 1.43 8.51 -18.14
CA ILE A 72 0.09 9.08 -18.30
C ILE A 72 0.03 10.50 -17.71
N ALA A 73 0.60 10.73 -16.53
CA ALA A 73 0.67 12.08 -15.96
C ALA A 73 1.35 13.08 -16.91
N ALA A 74 2.46 12.69 -17.52
CA ALA A 74 3.16 13.53 -18.50
C ALA A 74 2.29 13.88 -19.71
N LYS A 75 1.42 12.97 -20.19
CA LYS A 75 0.44 13.27 -21.26
C LYS A 75 -0.60 14.32 -20.89
N HIS A 76 -0.87 14.46 -19.60
CA HIS A 76 -1.75 15.50 -19.04
C HIS A 76 -0.98 16.76 -18.60
N GLY A 77 0.29 16.90 -18.94
CA GLY A 77 1.12 18.05 -18.52
C GLY A 77 1.47 18.05 -17.03
N LEU A 78 1.36 16.91 -16.36
CA LEU A 78 1.60 16.74 -14.94
C LEU A 78 2.89 15.95 -14.67
N ILE A 79 3.45 16.15 -13.49
CA ILE A 79 4.56 15.37 -12.97
C ILE A 79 4.04 14.48 -11.84
N ALA A 80 4.14 13.15 -12.00
CA ALA A 80 3.87 12.20 -10.94
C ALA A 80 5.16 11.91 -10.16
N THR A 81 5.07 12.00 -8.84
CA THR A 81 6.16 11.64 -7.92
C THR A 81 5.74 10.51 -7.00
N PHE A 82 6.68 9.61 -6.73
CA PHE A 82 6.57 8.55 -5.74
C PHE A 82 7.48 8.81 -4.53
N MET A 83 7.88 10.06 -4.35
CA MET A 83 8.72 10.48 -3.22
C MET A 83 7.95 10.28 -1.90
N PRO A 84 8.55 9.65 -0.87
CA PRO A 84 7.85 9.35 0.39
C PRO A 84 7.27 10.57 1.11
N LYS A 85 7.97 11.69 1.08
CA LYS A 85 7.52 12.97 1.67
C LYS A 85 7.85 14.12 0.73
N PRO A 86 7.05 14.34 -0.33
CA PRO A 86 7.33 15.39 -1.32
C PRO A 86 7.11 16.80 -0.76
N VAL A 87 6.16 16.95 0.16
CA VAL A 87 5.78 18.25 0.74
C VAL A 87 5.83 18.15 2.27
N PHE A 88 6.50 19.08 2.90
CA PHE A 88 6.53 19.19 4.36
C PHE A 88 5.16 19.62 4.90
N GLY A 89 4.77 19.10 6.07
CA GLY A 89 3.54 19.51 6.76
C GLY A 89 2.24 18.86 6.29
N ILE A 90 2.29 18.01 5.23
CA ILE A 90 1.11 17.23 4.77
C ILE A 90 1.46 15.74 4.68
N ASN A 91 0.47 14.88 4.42
CA ASN A 91 0.68 13.42 4.34
C ASN A 91 1.70 13.06 3.25
N GLY A 92 2.49 12.02 3.52
CA GLY A 92 3.44 11.45 2.58
C GLY A 92 2.86 10.22 1.86
N SER A 93 3.61 9.71 0.87
CA SER A 93 3.23 8.53 0.09
C SER A 93 3.78 7.26 0.74
N GLY A 94 2.89 6.35 1.14
CA GLY A 94 3.20 5.00 1.55
C GLY A 94 3.09 4.01 0.39
N MET A 95 3.71 2.86 0.55
CA MET A 95 3.48 1.67 -0.26
C MET A 95 3.11 0.54 0.69
N HIS A 96 1.85 0.49 1.08
CA HIS A 96 1.38 -0.54 2.01
C HIS A 96 1.36 -1.90 1.34
N VAL A 97 2.02 -2.87 1.94
CA VAL A 97 2.15 -4.22 1.37
C VAL A 97 1.24 -5.18 2.12
N HIS A 98 0.15 -5.57 1.45
CA HIS A 98 -0.74 -6.62 1.93
C HIS A 98 -0.13 -7.99 1.63
N GLN A 99 -0.05 -8.84 2.65
CA GLN A 99 0.65 -10.13 2.59
C GLN A 99 -0.25 -11.25 3.11
N SER A 100 -0.31 -12.35 2.36
CA SER A 100 -0.97 -13.59 2.78
C SER A 100 -0.07 -14.79 2.45
N LEU A 101 -0.24 -15.85 3.22
CA LEU A 101 0.45 -17.12 3.02
C LEU A 101 -0.57 -18.15 2.56
N MET A 102 -0.26 -18.81 1.45
CA MET A 102 -1.11 -19.84 0.86
C MET A 102 -0.36 -21.18 0.85
N ASP A 103 -1.11 -22.24 1.05
CA ASP A 103 -0.59 -23.59 0.85
C ASP A 103 -0.36 -23.82 -0.64
N THR A 104 0.85 -24.20 -1.02
CA THR A 104 1.24 -24.32 -2.44
C THR A 104 0.57 -25.50 -3.16
N LYS A 105 0.07 -26.49 -2.42
CA LYS A 105 -0.58 -27.66 -3.01
C LYS A 105 -2.08 -27.50 -3.14
N THR A 106 -2.72 -26.88 -2.14
CA THR A 106 -4.18 -26.79 -2.05
C THR A 106 -4.72 -25.41 -2.42
N GLY A 107 -3.87 -24.36 -2.42
CA GLY A 107 -4.30 -22.97 -2.57
C GLY A 107 -5.05 -22.42 -1.35
N ALA A 108 -5.14 -23.19 -0.26
CA ALA A 108 -5.84 -22.75 0.95
C ALA A 108 -5.03 -21.69 1.71
N THR A 109 -5.71 -20.72 2.33
CA THR A 109 -5.05 -19.74 3.19
C THR A 109 -4.43 -20.41 4.41
N ARG A 110 -3.22 -20.01 4.74
CA ARG A 110 -2.51 -20.37 5.96
C ARG A 110 -2.65 -19.32 7.06
N MET A 111 -3.39 -18.24 6.77
CA MET A 111 -3.48 -17.08 7.66
C MET A 111 -4.64 -17.16 8.66
N TYR A 112 -5.69 -17.89 8.35
CA TYR A 112 -6.95 -17.91 9.11
C TYR A 112 -7.02 -19.05 10.12
N ASP A 113 -7.51 -18.74 11.33
CA ASP A 113 -7.92 -19.66 12.37
C ASP A 113 -9.02 -19.00 13.21
N PRO A 114 -10.27 -19.52 13.21
CA PRO A 114 -11.37 -18.90 13.94
C PRO A 114 -11.17 -18.87 15.46
N SER A 115 -10.31 -19.73 16.00
CA SER A 115 -9.99 -19.79 17.43
C SER A 115 -8.80 -18.88 17.82
N GLY A 116 -8.07 -18.37 16.84
CA GLY A 116 -6.90 -17.54 17.07
C GLY A 116 -7.24 -16.07 17.40
N MET A 117 -6.33 -15.38 18.08
CA MET A 117 -6.47 -13.94 18.31
C MET A 117 -6.62 -13.20 16.97
N PHE A 118 -7.66 -12.37 16.85
CA PHE A 118 -8.04 -11.68 15.61
C PHE A 118 -8.27 -12.63 14.40
N ASN A 119 -8.66 -13.87 14.68
CA ASN A 119 -8.82 -14.94 13.69
C ASN A 119 -7.53 -15.28 12.93
N LEU A 120 -6.37 -14.99 13.51
CA LEU A 120 -5.07 -15.32 12.93
C LEU A 120 -4.59 -16.70 13.38
N SER A 121 -4.15 -17.50 12.42
CA SER A 121 -3.48 -18.77 12.66
C SER A 121 -2.13 -18.59 13.38
N ALA A 122 -1.57 -19.68 13.90
CA ALA A 122 -0.23 -19.67 14.46
C ALA A 122 0.84 -19.21 13.43
N PRO A 123 0.85 -19.74 12.19
CA PRO A 123 1.74 -19.22 11.14
C PRO A 123 1.59 -17.73 10.87
N ALA A 124 0.35 -17.21 10.84
CA ALA A 124 0.13 -15.78 10.63
C ALA A 124 0.72 -14.93 11.77
N ARG A 125 0.52 -15.33 13.02
CA ARG A 125 1.10 -14.64 14.18
C ARG A 125 2.63 -14.71 14.21
N GLN A 126 3.22 -15.83 13.82
CA GLN A 126 4.67 -15.98 13.68
C GLN A 126 5.21 -15.07 12.58
N PHE A 127 4.49 -14.96 11.46
CA PHE A 127 4.85 -14.07 10.37
C PHE A 127 4.83 -12.60 10.78
N VAL A 128 3.82 -12.17 11.55
CA VAL A 128 3.77 -10.82 12.15
C VAL A 128 4.94 -10.62 13.11
N ALA A 129 5.18 -11.57 14.01
CA ALA A 129 6.28 -11.49 14.99
C ALA A 129 7.64 -11.36 14.30
N GLY A 130 7.89 -12.12 13.23
CA GLY A 130 9.10 -12.03 12.44
C GLY A 130 9.31 -10.64 11.85
N GLN A 131 8.26 -10.03 11.29
CA GLN A 131 8.34 -8.67 10.77
C GLN A 131 8.66 -7.63 11.85
N LEU A 132 8.07 -7.76 13.04
CA LEU A 132 8.35 -6.86 14.16
C LEU A 132 9.79 -7.00 14.69
N VAL A 133 10.26 -8.23 14.85
CA VAL A 133 11.63 -8.52 15.31
C VAL A 133 12.67 -7.94 14.35
N HIS A 134 12.42 -8.05 13.05
CA HIS A 134 13.35 -7.60 12.02
C HIS A 134 13.03 -6.19 11.47
N ALA A 135 12.07 -5.47 12.06
CA ALA A 135 11.59 -4.18 11.55
C ALA A 135 12.71 -3.15 11.32
N ARG A 136 13.69 -3.06 12.22
CA ARG A 136 14.82 -2.12 12.08
C ARG A 136 15.70 -2.45 10.86
N ALA A 137 15.97 -3.73 10.63
CA ALA A 137 16.73 -4.17 9.46
C ALA A 137 15.92 -3.98 8.17
N LEU A 138 14.62 -4.35 8.22
CA LEU A 138 13.71 -4.14 7.10
C LEU A 138 13.61 -2.67 6.70
N ALA A 139 13.67 -1.72 7.65
CA ALA A 139 13.61 -0.29 7.36
C ALA A 139 14.70 0.15 6.36
N ALA A 140 15.90 -0.43 6.43
CA ALA A 140 16.99 -0.13 5.49
C ALA A 140 16.67 -0.55 4.05
N VAL A 141 15.77 -1.52 3.87
CA VAL A 141 15.36 -2.07 2.55
C VAL A 141 14.08 -1.39 2.05
N VAL A 142 13.06 -1.29 2.91
CA VAL A 142 11.72 -0.86 2.51
C VAL A 142 11.46 0.65 2.69
N ALA A 143 12.36 1.36 3.39
CA ALA A 143 12.34 2.82 3.57
C ALA A 143 13.79 3.36 3.41
N PRO A 144 14.40 3.21 2.19
CA PRO A 144 15.85 3.26 2.03
C PRO A 144 16.44 4.65 1.90
N THR A 145 15.63 5.70 1.90
CA THR A 145 16.11 7.06 1.66
C THR A 145 15.99 7.96 2.89
N VAL A 146 16.76 9.03 2.96
CA VAL A 146 16.59 10.06 3.99
C VAL A 146 15.17 10.64 3.96
N ASN A 147 14.57 10.75 2.78
CA ASN A 147 13.20 11.24 2.62
C ASN A 147 12.16 10.25 3.20
N SER A 148 12.45 8.95 3.20
CA SER A 148 11.61 7.94 3.84
C SER A 148 11.35 8.26 5.32
N TYR A 149 12.39 8.66 6.04
CA TYR A 149 12.28 9.00 7.47
C TYR A 149 11.55 10.33 7.73
N LYS A 150 11.47 11.21 6.74
CA LYS A 150 10.62 12.42 6.81
C LYS A 150 9.13 12.07 6.72
N ARG A 151 8.77 10.93 6.12
CA ARG A 151 7.41 10.39 6.12
C ARG A 151 7.07 9.72 7.45
N LEU A 152 8.00 8.97 8.04
CA LEU A 152 7.78 8.18 9.26
C LEU A 152 7.80 9.05 10.52
N THR A 153 6.88 10.02 10.58
CA THR A 153 6.73 10.99 11.66
C THR A 153 5.31 10.97 12.22
N PRO A 154 5.10 11.28 13.52
CA PRO A 154 3.78 11.31 14.12
C PRO A 154 2.84 12.31 13.45
N GLY A 155 1.52 12.01 13.46
CA GLY A 155 0.47 12.92 13.00
C GLY A 155 0.04 12.78 11.54
N TYR A 156 0.65 11.86 10.77
CA TYR A 156 0.39 11.69 9.33
C TYR A 156 0.01 10.27 8.94
N GLU A 157 -0.58 9.50 9.85
CA GLU A 157 -0.98 8.09 9.65
C GLU A 157 0.16 7.14 9.25
N ALA A 158 1.40 7.59 9.30
CA ALA A 158 2.57 6.75 9.09
C ALA A 158 2.97 6.03 10.38
N PRO A 159 3.46 4.78 10.31
CA PRO A 159 3.89 4.04 11.50
C PRO A 159 5.21 4.59 12.03
N VAL A 160 5.24 4.93 13.32
CA VAL A 160 6.44 5.41 14.02
C VAL A 160 6.89 4.48 15.13
N TYR A 161 6.06 3.50 15.50
CA TYR A 161 6.34 2.52 16.53
C TYR A 161 6.33 1.11 15.95
N ILE A 162 7.23 0.26 16.47
CA ILE A 162 7.26 -1.17 16.14
C ILE A 162 6.16 -1.86 16.95
N CYS A 163 4.97 -1.92 16.36
CA CYS A 163 3.80 -2.53 16.97
C CYS A 163 2.88 -3.12 15.89
N TRP A 164 1.96 -3.95 16.29
CA TRP A 164 0.90 -4.45 15.45
C TRP A 164 -0.46 -4.23 16.09
N ALA A 165 -1.50 -4.12 15.27
CA ALA A 165 -2.86 -3.94 15.75
C ALA A 165 -3.89 -4.37 14.70
N GLN A 166 -5.10 -4.69 15.18
CA GLN A 166 -6.27 -4.77 14.33
C GLN A 166 -6.84 -3.36 14.14
N ARG A 167 -7.11 -2.94 12.90
CA ARG A 167 -7.71 -1.65 12.49
C ARG A 167 -6.85 -0.38 12.64
N ASN A 168 -5.90 -0.31 13.54
CA ASN A 168 -5.12 0.90 13.75
C ASN A 168 -4.20 1.18 12.55
N ARG A 169 -4.43 2.29 11.87
CA ARG A 169 -3.66 2.73 10.70
C ARG A 169 -2.27 3.28 11.03
N SER A 170 -1.98 3.53 12.31
CA SER A 170 -0.64 3.97 12.75
C SER A 170 0.26 2.80 13.20
N ALA A 171 -0.24 1.56 13.22
CA ALA A 171 0.57 0.39 13.53
C ALA A 171 1.50 0.04 12.37
N LEU A 172 2.71 -0.46 12.67
CA LEU A 172 3.67 -0.91 11.67
C LEU A 172 3.12 -2.11 10.89
N VAL A 173 2.49 -3.05 11.59
CA VAL A 173 1.75 -4.17 10.98
C VAL A 173 0.28 -4.06 11.39
N ARG A 174 -0.60 -3.89 10.41
CA ARG A 174 -2.04 -3.88 10.61
C ARG A 174 -2.64 -5.21 10.17
N VAL A 175 -3.63 -5.71 10.93
CA VAL A 175 -4.46 -6.84 10.53
C VAL A 175 -5.82 -6.28 10.05
N PRO A 176 -6.06 -6.19 8.74
CA PRO A 176 -7.36 -5.77 8.23
C PRO A 176 -8.43 -6.77 8.61
N ARG A 177 -9.61 -6.28 8.99
CA ARG A 177 -10.75 -7.16 9.25
C ARG A 177 -11.33 -7.65 7.92
N HIS A 178 -11.49 -8.95 7.76
CA HIS A 178 -12.25 -9.51 6.65
C HIS A 178 -13.76 -9.46 6.91
N SER A 179 -14.56 -9.47 5.86
CA SER A 179 -16.00 -9.64 5.95
C SER A 179 -16.35 -11.10 6.24
N PRO A 180 -17.47 -11.38 6.93
CA PRO A 180 -17.97 -12.75 7.08
C PRO A 180 -18.10 -13.47 5.73
N GLY A 181 -17.67 -14.71 5.66
CA GLY A 181 -17.65 -15.52 4.42
C GLY A 181 -16.44 -15.23 3.50
N ARG A 182 -15.50 -14.36 3.93
CA ARG A 182 -14.27 -14.05 3.20
C ARG A 182 -13.02 -14.34 4.01
N GLU A 183 -13.01 -15.43 4.74
CA GLU A 183 -11.90 -15.86 5.61
C GLU A 183 -10.61 -16.09 4.81
N SER A 184 -10.73 -16.50 3.54
CA SER A 184 -9.61 -16.63 2.61
C SER A 184 -8.85 -15.31 2.37
N ASN A 185 -9.48 -14.17 2.63
CA ASN A 185 -8.88 -12.84 2.49
C ASN A 185 -8.13 -12.39 3.75
N THR A 186 -7.95 -13.27 4.74
CA THR A 186 -7.16 -12.97 5.94
C THR A 186 -5.72 -12.68 5.53
N ARG A 187 -5.24 -11.51 5.93
CA ARG A 187 -3.93 -10.99 5.54
C ARG A 187 -3.37 -10.06 6.61
N VAL A 188 -2.13 -9.73 6.49
CA VAL A 188 -1.47 -8.65 7.25
C VAL A 188 -1.03 -7.56 6.29
N GLU A 189 -0.95 -6.34 6.77
CA GLU A 189 -0.54 -5.17 6.01
C GLU A 189 0.69 -4.57 6.67
N LEU A 190 1.81 -4.59 5.99
CA LEU A 190 3.04 -3.91 6.39
C LEU A 190 2.96 -2.47 5.87
N ARG A 191 3.01 -1.49 6.80
CA ARG A 191 2.65 -0.10 6.49
C ARG A 191 3.82 0.88 6.37
N PHE A 192 5.01 0.52 6.81
CA PHE A 192 6.15 1.42 6.74
C PHE A 192 6.92 1.45 5.41
N PRO A 193 6.78 0.48 4.49
CA PRO A 193 7.37 0.60 3.18
C PRO A 193 6.89 1.86 2.45
N ASP A 194 7.75 2.41 1.63
CA ASP A 194 7.43 3.52 0.76
C ASP A 194 7.83 3.25 -0.69
N PRO A 195 7.28 4.02 -1.65
CA PRO A 195 7.50 3.74 -3.07
C PRO A 195 8.92 3.95 -3.57
N SER A 196 9.87 4.45 -2.76
CA SER A 196 11.28 4.57 -3.16
C SER A 196 12.06 3.27 -3.02
N CYS A 197 11.50 2.27 -2.32
CA CYS A 197 12.16 0.98 -2.18
C CYS A 197 12.19 0.18 -3.48
N ASN A 198 13.08 -0.80 -3.52
CA ASN A 198 13.10 -1.81 -4.58
C ASN A 198 12.04 -2.90 -4.24
N PRO A 199 10.99 -3.06 -5.06
CA PRO A 199 9.91 -4.01 -4.76
C PRO A 199 10.32 -5.48 -4.87
N TYR A 200 11.51 -5.79 -5.37
CA TYR A 200 12.04 -7.16 -5.46
C TYR A 200 12.82 -7.58 -4.22
N LEU A 201 13.10 -6.69 -3.27
CA LEU A 201 13.80 -6.96 -2.02
C LEU A 201 12.84 -7.04 -0.84
#